data_4f832a3738a0792e053f9828fb0b0145
#
_entry.id   4f832a3738a0792e053f9828fb0b0145
#
_cell.length_a   1.000
_cell.length_b   1.000
_cell.length_c   1.000
_cell.angle_alpha   90.00
_cell.angle_beta   90.00
_cell.angle_gamma   90.00
#
_symmetry.space_group_name_H-M   'P 1'
#
loop_
_entity.id
_entity.type
_entity.pdbx_description
1 polymer ?
#
loop_
_entity_poly.entity_id
_entity_poly.type
_entity_poly.pdbx_seq_one_letter_code
_entity_poly.pdbx_strand_id
1 'polypeptide(L)'
;DTEGDNLDLVMVIENIRHGIRAPLKVKFDPDWADQLGELIPQGYRQAYVLGKAMAETYPSLVKNYSTSSMYIRATQLNRTIQSAVAHMTGMLGFGVGPNLTTEQINLAYPPYHISDDLTKNLTNDALPFSWQPLPIHSVKLQNDYLMYSYNSIICPNSDHFQDGQYSAPNYAQFTN
;
A
#
# COMPACT_ATOMS: atom_id res chain seq x y z
N ASP A 1 -24.47 -15.74 32.75
CA ASP A 1 -24.69 -15.96 31.32
C ASP A 1 -24.86 -14.60 30.67
N THR A 2 -23.75 -14.01 30.21
CA THR A 2 -23.77 -12.85 29.34
C THR A 2 -23.98 -13.39 27.91
N GLU A 3 -25.17 -13.21 27.35
CA GLU A 3 -25.39 -13.31 25.94
C GLU A 3 -24.40 -12.31 25.28
N GLY A 4 -23.29 -12.83 24.76
CA GLY A 4 -22.38 -12.04 23.95
C GLY A 4 -23.13 -11.63 22.67
N ASP A 5 -23.38 -10.34 22.53
CA ASP A 5 -23.91 -9.79 21.29
C ASP A 5 -23.06 -10.36 20.14
N ASN A 6 -23.70 -11.16 19.28
CA ASN A 6 -23.05 -11.75 18.11
C ASN A 6 -22.89 -10.64 17.08
N LEU A 7 -21.84 -9.83 17.25
CA LEU A 7 -21.55 -8.70 16.36
C LEU A 7 -20.88 -9.22 15.07
N ASP A 8 -21.53 -8.99 13.95
CA ASP A 8 -20.98 -9.29 12.65
C ASP A 8 -20.02 -8.17 12.19
N LEU A 9 -18.83 -8.55 11.77
CA LEU A 9 -17.88 -7.61 11.16
C LEU A 9 -18.39 -7.18 9.78
N VAL A 10 -18.80 -5.92 9.64
CA VAL A 10 -19.38 -5.38 8.42
C VAL A 10 -18.32 -4.73 7.54
N MET A 11 -17.33 -4.04 8.12
CA MET A 11 -16.30 -3.29 7.40
C MET A 11 -15.07 -3.10 8.26
N VAL A 12 -13.89 -3.07 7.62
CA VAL A 12 -12.63 -2.62 8.23
C VAL A 12 -12.12 -1.40 7.47
N ILE A 13 -11.74 -0.37 8.20
CA ILE A 13 -11.05 0.81 7.67
C ILE A 13 -9.66 0.81 8.29
N GLU A 14 -8.65 0.68 7.45
CA GLU A 14 -7.25 0.73 7.86
C GLU A 14 -6.58 2.01 7.36
N ASN A 15 -5.88 2.69 8.26
CA ASN A 15 -5.06 3.85 7.92
C ASN A 15 -3.62 3.57 8.36
N ILE A 16 -2.72 3.47 7.39
CA ILE A 16 -1.31 3.15 7.63
C ILE A 16 -0.39 4.24 7.11
N ARG A 17 0.75 4.39 7.76
CA ARG A 17 1.86 5.19 7.26
C ARG A 17 2.72 4.34 6.33
N HIS A 18 3.38 4.99 5.36
CA HIS A 18 4.41 4.33 4.55
C HIS A 18 5.50 3.68 5.43
N GLY A 19 6.14 2.64 4.95
CA GLY A 19 7.29 1.98 5.57
C GLY A 19 8.51 2.90 5.72
N ILE A 20 9.57 2.40 6.32
CA ILE A 20 10.84 3.16 6.46
C ILE A 20 11.31 3.61 5.07
N ARG A 21 11.73 4.85 4.98
CA ARG A 21 12.24 5.50 3.76
C ARG A 21 13.62 6.12 3.98
N ALA A 22 14.32 6.41 2.90
CA ALA A 22 15.53 7.24 2.91
C ALA A 22 15.24 8.67 3.44
N PRO A 23 16.25 9.38 3.93
CA PRO A 23 16.12 10.76 4.38
C PRO A 23 15.51 11.67 3.31
N LEU A 24 14.88 12.78 3.73
CA LEU A 24 14.35 13.78 2.79
C LEU A 24 15.41 14.77 2.30
N LYS A 25 16.57 14.82 2.97
CA LYS A 25 17.64 15.80 2.68
C LYS A 25 19.00 15.11 2.78
N VAL A 26 19.86 15.35 1.81
CA VAL A 26 21.23 14.82 1.73
C VAL A 26 22.09 15.15 2.96
N LYS A 27 21.83 16.29 3.63
CA LYS A 27 22.60 16.71 4.81
C LYS A 27 22.59 15.71 5.97
N PHE A 28 21.65 14.78 5.97
CA PHE A 28 21.56 13.75 7.01
C PHE A 28 22.39 12.52 6.70
N ASP A 29 22.53 12.16 5.42
CA ASP A 29 23.34 11.03 4.97
C ASP A 29 23.55 11.14 3.44
N PRO A 30 24.79 11.44 2.99
CA PRO A 30 25.12 11.58 1.58
C PRO A 30 24.92 10.30 0.76
N ASP A 31 25.00 9.13 1.38
CA ASP A 31 24.88 7.83 0.69
C ASP A 31 23.47 7.60 0.11
N TRP A 32 22.49 8.41 0.53
CA TRP A 32 21.11 8.37 0.04
C TRP A 32 20.78 9.41 -1.03
N ALA A 33 21.76 10.10 -1.60
CA ALA A 33 21.54 11.23 -2.50
C ALA A 33 20.60 10.90 -3.67
N ASP A 34 20.69 9.70 -4.24
CA ASP A 34 19.90 9.26 -5.39
C ASP A 34 18.52 8.68 -5.01
N GLN A 35 18.23 8.53 -3.71
CA GLN A 35 17.03 7.87 -3.23
C GLN A 35 16.25 8.69 -2.19
N LEU A 36 16.45 10.00 -2.16
CA LEU A 36 15.84 10.87 -1.17
C LEU A 36 14.33 10.71 -1.08
N GLY A 37 13.87 10.36 0.11
CA GLY A 37 12.45 10.19 0.41
C GLY A 37 11.80 8.92 -0.16
N GLU A 38 12.55 8.07 -0.87
CA GLU A 38 12.05 6.82 -1.42
C GLU A 38 12.00 5.69 -0.36
N LEU A 39 11.13 4.73 -0.59
CA LEU A 39 10.98 3.56 0.29
C LEU A 39 12.24 2.68 0.18
N ILE A 40 12.78 2.25 1.32
CA ILE A 40 13.91 1.33 1.36
C ILE A 40 13.45 -0.13 1.57
N PRO A 41 14.32 -1.14 1.33
CA PRO A 41 13.94 -2.56 1.41
C PRO A 41 13.26 -2.97 2.73
N GLN A 42 13.71 -2.40 3.86
CA GLN A 42 13.08 -2.62 5.15
C GLN A 42 11.64 -2.10 5.20
N GLY A 43 11.37 -0.96 4.54
CA GLY A 43 10.04 -0.37 4.44
C GLY A 43 9.06 -1.24 3.65
N TYR A 44 9.52 -1.86 2.56
CA TYR A 44 8.72 -2.85 1.81
C TYR A 44 8.36 -4.03 2.70
N ARG A 45 9.34 -4.58 3.42
CA ARG A 45 9.09 -5.73 4.31
C ARG A 45 8.12 -5.39 5.44
N GLN A 46 8.25 -4.21 6.05
CA GLN A 46 7.32 -3.75 7.09
C GLN A 46 5.89 -3.70 6.58
N ALA A 47 5.67 -3.08 5.42
CA ALA A 47 4.34 -3.00 4.83
C ALA A 47 3.78 -4.39 4.49
N TYR A 48 4.60 -5.28 3.90
CA TYR A 48 4.21 -6.65 3.58
C TYR A 48 3.81 -7.46 4.82
N VAL A 49 4.61 -7.40 5.89
CA VAL A 49 4.34 -8.14 7.14
C VAL A 49 3.07 -7.61 7.81
N LEU A 50 2.83 -6.30 7.76
CA LEU A 50 1.59 -5.71 8.27
C LEU A 50 0.38 -6.25 7.49
N GLY A 51 0.46 -6.31 6.16
CA GLY A 51 -0.60 -6.89 5.33
C GLY A 51 -0.89 -8.36 5.68
N LYS A 52 0.14 -9.15 5.94
CA LYS A 52 -0.04 -10.53 6.42
C LYS A 52 -0.78 -10.59 7.76
N ALA A 53 -0.40 -9.75 8.71
CA ALA A 53 -1.07 -9.67 10.01
C ALA A 53 -2.55 -9.29 9.86
N MET A 54 -2.87 -8.37 8.95
CA MET A 54 -4.25 -8.01 8.63
C MET A 54 -5.04 -9.18 8.04
N ALA A 55 -4.43 -9.94 7.14
CA ALA A 55 -5.06 -11.13 6.57
C ALA A 55 -5.35 -12.22 7.63
N GLU A 56 -4.44 -12.39 8.58
CA GLU A 56 -4.62 -13.32 9.71
C GLU A 56 -5.70 -12.84 10.69
N THR A 57 -5.80 -11.53 10.89
CA THR A 57 -6.81 -10.94 11.79
C THR A 57 -8.22 -10.96 11.17
N TYR A 58 -8.31 -10.74 9.86
CA TYR A 58 -9.58 -10.61 9.13
C TYR A 58 -9.68 -11.56 7.92
N PRO A 59 -9.61 -12.88 8.13
CA PRO A 59 -9.50 -13.84 7.02
C PRO A 59 -10.73 -13.83 6.10
N SER A 60 -11.90 -13.45 6.59
CA SER A 60 -13.13 -13.35 5.79
C SER A 60 -13.05 -12.28 4.71
N LEU A 61 -12.33 -11.18 4.95
CA LEU A 61 -12.15 -10.10 3.98
C LEU A 61 -11.24 -10.53 2.83
N VAL A 62 -10.20 -11.30 3.14
CA VAL A 62 -9.22 -11.78 2.16
C VAL A 62 -9.80 -12.87 1.29
N LYS A 63 -10.51 -13.83 1.89
CA LYS A 63 -11.11 -14.97 1.20
C LYS A 63 -12.12 -14.56 0.12
N ASN A 64 -12.83 -13.47 0.36
CA ASN A 64 -13.91 -12.98 -0.51
C ASN A 64 -13.48 -11.73 -1.29
N TYR A 65 -12.17 -11.57 -1.56
CA TYR A 65 -11.69 -10.42 -2.30
C TYR A 65 -12.38 -10.27 -3.67
N SER A 66 -12.81 -9.04 -3.92
CA SER A 66 -13.20 -8.56 -5.25
C SER A 66 -12.80 -7.09 -5.37
N THR A 67 -12.69 -6.58 -6.59
CA THR A 67 -12.39 -5.15 -6.83
C THR A 67 -13.48 -4.22 -6.30
N SER A 68 -14.70 -4.72 -6.12
CA SER A 68 -15.83 -3.96 -5.55
C SER A 68 -15.90 -4.02 -4.02
N SER A 69 -15.24 -5.01 -3.39
CA SER A 69 -15.25 -5.18 -1.93
C SER A 69 -14.12 -4.46 -1.21
N MET A 70 -13.12 -3.97 -1.94
CA MET A 70 -11.93 -3.37 -1.34
C MET A 70 -11.50 -2.13 -2.11
N TYR A 71 -11.41 -0.99 -1.42
CA TYR A 71 -10.92 0.26 -1.97
C TYR A 71 -9.60 0.65 -1.32
N ILE A 72 -8.56 0.78 -2.13
CA ILE A 72 -7.22 1.12 -1.67
C ILE A 72 -6.85 2.50 -2.20
N ARG A 73 -6.42 3.37 -1.31
CA ARG A 73 -5.99 4.73 -1.64
C ARG A 73 -4.64 5.05 -1.00
N ALA A 74 -3.75 5.68 -1.76
CA ALA A 74 -2.48 6.22 -1.28
C ALA A 74 -2.33 7.68 -1.67
N THR A 75 -1.55 8.47 -0.94
CA THR A 75 -1.11 9.79 -1.40
C THR A 75 -0.26 9.64 -2.66
N GLN A 76 -0.22 10.68 -3.52
CA GLN A 76 0.55 10.67 -4.78
C GLN A 76 2.06 10.83 -4.53
N LEU A 77 2.64 9.88 -3.78
CA LEU A 77 4.06 9.80 -3.51
C LEU A 77 4.52 8.36 -3.72
N ASN A 78 5.67 8.14 -4.36
CA ASN A 78 6.18 6.80 -4.67
C ASN A 78 6.18 5.89 -3.44
N ARG A 79 6.76 6.34 -2.34
CA ARG A 79 6.86 5.55 -1.10
C ARG A 79 5.51 5.11 -0.53
N THR A 80 4.46 5.91 -0.67
CA THR A 80 3.13 5.56 -0.14
C THR A 80 2.42 4.56 -1.06
N ILE A 81 2.54 4.75 -2.38
CA ILE A 81 2.00 3.82 -3.38
C ILE A 81 2.72 2.47 -3.26
N GLN A 82 4.05 2.47 -3.19
CA GLN A 82 4.85 1.25 -3.02
C GLN A 82 4.57 0.53 -1.70
N SER A 83 4.34 1.27 -0.61
CA SER A 83 3.93 0.67 0.67
C SER A 83 2.56 0.02 0.56
N ALA A 84 1.60 0.66 -0.13
CA ALA A 84 0.29 0.08 -0.37
C ALA A 84 0.39 -1.20 -1.23
N VAL A 85 1.22 -1.21 -2.28
CA VAL A 85 1.48 -2.42 -3.09
C VAL A 85 2.05 -3.54 -2.22
N ALA A 86 3.07 -3.26 -1.43
CA ALA A 86 3.71 -4.25 -0.57
C ALA A 86 2.74 -4.79 0.51
N HIS A 87 1.96 -3.89 1.13
CA HIS A 87 0.94 -4.24 2.12
C HIS A 87 -0.12 -5.18 1.51
N MET A 88 -0.67 -4.83 0.37
CA MET A 88 -1.69 -5.63 -0.30
C MET A 88 -1.14 -6.96 -0.84
N THR A 89 0.13 -7.00 -1.25
CA THR A 89 0.81 -8.26 -1.59
C THR A 89 0.93 -9.16 -0.36
N GLY A 90 1.19 -8.60 0.81
CA GLY A 90 1.17 -9.34 2.08
C GLY A 90 -0.23 -9.83 2.46
N MET A 91 -1.23 -9.00 2.26
CA MET A 91 -2.62 -9.28 2.64
C MET A 91 -3.28 -10.37 1.79
N LEU A 92 -3.21 -10.26 0.47
CA LEU A 92 -3.79 -11.25 -0.44
C LEU A 92 -2.83 -12.42 -0.71
N GLY A 93 -1.51 -12.17 -0.67
CA GLY A 93 -0.50 -13.17 -0.97
C GLY A 93 -0.41 -13.52 -2.46
N PHE A 94 0.14 -14.71 -2.71
CA PHE A 94 0.17 -15.34 -4.01
C PHE A 94 -0.85 -16.48 -4.04
N GLY A 95 -1.23 -16.93 -5.25
CA GLY A 95 -2.18 -18.03 -5.43
C GLY A 95 -3.65 -17.63 -5.44
N VAL A 96 -3.95 -16.32 -5.39
CA VAL A 96 -5.33 -15.81 -5.41
C VAL A 96 -5.68 -15.05 -6.70
N GLY A 97 -4.71 -14.87 -7.59
CA GLY A 97 -4.91 -14.24 -8.88
C GLY A 97 -5.76 -15.10 -9.84
N PRO A 98 -6.27 -14.48 -10.93
CA PRO A 98 -7.13 -15.17 -11.88
C PRO A 98 -6.38 -16.23 -12.68
N ASN A 99 -7.06 -17.34 -12.98
CA ASN A 99 -6.63 -18.37 -13.88
C ASN A 99 -7.29 -18.20 -15.24
N LEU A 100 -6.60 -18.64 -16.29
CA LEU A 100 -7.07 -18.65 -17.68
C LEU A 100 -7.59 -20.03 -18.05
N THR A 101 -8.64 -20.08 -18.85
CA THR A 101 -9.04 -21.29 -19.57
C THR A 101 -8.06 -21.53 -20.74
N THR A 102 -8.06 -22.73 -21.30
CA THR A 102 -7.23 -23.07 -22.48
C THR A 102 -7.51 -22.12 -23.66
N GLU A 103 -8.75 -21.72 -23.86
CA GLU A 103 -9.13 -20.78 -24.91
C GLU A 103 -8.57 -19.36 -24.61
N GLN A 104 -8.64 -18.92 -23.36
CA GLN A 104 -8.11 -17.61 -22.93
C GLN A 104 -6.58 -17.56 -23.03
N ILE A 105 -5.87 -18.67 -22.77
CA ILE A 105 -4.42 -18.74 -22.92
C ILE A 105 -4.03 -18.41 -24.37
N ASN A 106 -4.71 -19.01 -25.35
CA ASN A 106 -4.43 -18.76 -26.76
C ASN A 106 -4.68 -17.30 -27.18
N LEU A 107 -5.60 -16.60 -26.51
CA LEU A 107 -5.93 -15.20 -26.75
C LEU A 107 -5.08 -14.24 -25.91
N ALA A 108 -4.32 -14.73 -24.94
CA ALA A 108 -3.55 -13.91 -24.01
C ALA A 108 -2.21 -13.41 -24.59
N TYR A 109 -1.81 -13.89 -25.76
CA TYR A 109 -0.56 -13.47 -26.40
C TYR A 109 -0.77 -12.19 -27.22
N PRO A 110 0.20 -11.25 -27.18
CA PRO A 110 0.20 -10.11 -28.09
C PRO A 110 0.20 -10.57 -29.56
N PRO A 111 -0.33 -9.76 -30.51
CA PRO A 111 -0.44 -10.14 -31.93
C PRO A 111 0.90 -10.08 -32.67
N TYR A 112 2.01 -10.45 -32.03
CA TYR A 112 3.35 -10.56 -32.60
C TYR A 112 4.09 -11.74 -31.97
N HIS A 113 5.10 -12.24 -32.67
CA HIS A 113 5.84 -13.41 -32.19
C HIS A 113 6.57 -13.12 -30.86
N ILE A 114 6.32 -13.98 -29.88
CA ILE A 114 6.97 -13.98 -28.58
C ILE A 114 7.67 -15.32 -28.41
N SER A 115 8.86 -15.30 -27.81
CA SER A 115 9.57 -16.54 -27.46
C SER A 115 8.79 -17.35 -26.43
N ASP A 116 8.67 -18.65 -26.65
CA ASP A 116 8.02 -19.59 -25.72
C ASP A 116 8.68 -19.58 -24.33
N ASP A 117 9.95 -19.18 -24.26
CA ASP A 117 10.68 -19.04 -22.99
C ASP A 117 10.06 -18.01 -22.03
N LEU A 118 9.35 -17.00 -22.55
CA LEU A 118 8.70 -15.98 -21.73
C LEU A 118 7.43 -16.49 -21.05
N THR A 119 6.83 -17.53 -21.57
CA THR A 119 5.52 -17.98 -21.13
C THR A 119 5.51 -19.39 -20.51
N LYS A 120 6.60 -20.15 -20.68
CA LYS A 120 6.67 -21.57 -20.27
C LYS A 120 6.38 -21.83 -18.79
N ASN A 121 6.58 -20.85 -17.92
CA ASN A 121 6.37 -20.98 -16.48
C ASN A 121 5.04 -20.38 -15.99
N LEU A 122 4.21 -19.84 -16.90
CA LEU A 122 2.95 -19.22 -16.51
C LEU A 122 1.82 -20.24 -16.31
N THR A 123 1.94 -21.42 -16.94
CA THR A 123 0.89 -22.44 -16.92
C THR A 123 -0.48 -21.85 -17.29
N ASN A 124 -1.48 -21.97 -16.42
CA ASN A 124 -2.78 -21.33 -16.57
C ASN A 124 -2.94 -20.08 -15.71
N ASP A 125 -1.91 -19.65 -15.01
CA ASP A 125 -1.94 -18.40 -14.24
C ASP A 125 -1.96 -17.18 -15.17
N ALA A 126 -2.79 -16.20 -14.90
CA ALA A 126 -2.78 -14.95 -15.65
C ALA A 126 -1.49 -14.14 -15.41
N LEU A 127 -0.92 -14.24 -14.20
CA LEU A 127 0.36 -13.65 -13.82
C LEU A 127 1.18 -14.64 -12.98
N PRO A 128 2.51 -14.51 -12.97
CA PRO A 128 3.37 -15.43 -12.21
C PRO A 128 2.92 -15.58 -10.76
N PHE A 129 2.96 -16.83 -10.27
CA PHE A 129 2.57 -17.19 -8.90
C PHE A 129 1.10 -16.89 -8.57
N SER A 130 0.23 -16.83 -9.55
CA SER A 130 -1.16 -16.39 -9.40
C SER A 130 -1.27 -15.10 -8.58
N TRP A 131 -0.41 -14.11 -8.91
CA TRP A 131 -0.45 -12.81 -8.26
C TRP A 131 -1.68 -12.02 -8.68
N GLN A 132 -2.35 -11.38 -7.69
CA GLN A 132 -3.48 -10.51 -7.91
C GLN A 132 -3.04 -9.04 -7.85
N PRO A 133 -2.92 -8.35 -9.00
CA PRO A 133 -2.70 -6.90 -8.99
C PRO A 133 -3.93 -6.17 -8.47
N LEU A 134 -3.70 -5.09 -7.74
CA LEU A 134 -4.73 -4.32 -7.06
C LEU A 134 -4.72 -2.88 -7.54
N PRO A 135 -5.87 -2.29 -7.82
CA PRO A 135 -5.96 -0.89 -8.16
C PRO A 135 -5.66 -0.03 -6.92
N ILE A 136 -4.59 0.76 -6.98
CA ILE A 136 -4.27 1.74 -5.95
C ILE A 136 -4.63 3.11 -6.49
N HIS A 137 -5.61 3.73 -5.86
CA HIS A 137 -6.09 5.05 -6.23
C HIS A 137 -5.26 6.14 -5.58
N SER A 138 -5.06 7.24 -6.28
CA SER A 138 -4.43 8.44 -5.73
C SER A 138 -5.09 9.70 -6.29
N VAL A 139 -4.96 10.79 -5.56
CA VAL A 139 -5.40 12.12 -5.96
C VAL A 139 -4.18 13.02 -5.96
N LYS A 140 -4.17 14.03 -6.84
CA LYS A 140 -3.09 15.03 -6.85
C LYS A 140 -2.89 15.60 -5.45
N LEU A 141 -1.64 15.68 -5.02
CA LEU A 141 -1.28 16.02 -3.64
C LEU A 141 -1.93 17.33 -3.15
N GLN A 142 -1.99 18.33 -4.03
CA GLN A 142 -2.62 19.62 -3.75
C GLN A 142 -4.15 19.56 -3.58
N ASN A 143 -4.79 18.49 -4.02
CA ASN A 143 -6.24 18.28 -3.95
C ASN A 143 -6.60 17.16 -2.97
N ASP A 144 -5.63 16.60 -2.26
CA ASP A 144 -5.84 15.49 -1.37
C ASP A 144 -6.21 15.95 0.05
N TYR A 145 -7.43 16.40 0.20
CA TYR A 145 -7.97 16.89 1.47
C TYR A 145 -8.08 15.83 2.55
N LEU A 146 -8.11 14.55 2.16
CA LEU A 146 -8.25 13.45 3.12
C LEU A 146 -6.89 12.98 3.67
N MET A 147 -5.91 12.77 2.79
CA MET A 147 -4.65 12.12 3.16
C MET A 147 -3.49 13.11 3.33
N TYR A 148 -3.65 14.35 2.90
CA TYR A 148 -2.61 15.39 2.89
C TYR A 148 -3.12 16.74 3.42
N SER A 149 -4.07 16.72 4.35
CA SER A 149 -4.77 17.91 4.89
C SER A 149 -3.91 18.84 5.73
N TYR A 150 -2.71 18.43 6.14
CA TYR A 150 -1.77 19.24 6.90
C TYR A 150 -0.96 20.23 6.05
N ASN A 151 -1.21 20.30 4.76
CA ASN A 151 -0.57 21.26 3.86
C ASN A 151 -1.25 22.64 3.99
N SER A 152 -0.48 23.70 4.11
CA SER A 152 -0.97 25.08 4.24
C SER A 152 -1.84 25.55 3.06
N ILE A 153 -1.69 24.95 1.87
CA ILE A 153 -2.58 25.21 0.72
C ILE A 153 -4.01 24.71 1.00
N ILE A 154 -4.13 23.57 1.68
CA ILE A 154 -5.41 22.91 2.00
C ILE A 154 -5.96 23.41 3.34
N CYS A 155 -5.08 23.55 4.34
CA CYS A 155 -5.39 24.06 5.66
C CYS A 155 -4.47 25.26 5.97
N PRO A 156 -4.89 26.50 5.69
CA PRO A 156 -4.04 27.69 5.86
C PRO A 156 -3.45 27.87 7.26
N ASN A 157 -4.10 27.34 8.28
CA ASN A 157 -3.64 27.42 9.66
C ASN A 157 -2.74 26.26 10.09
N SER A 158 -2.44 25.28 9.20
CA SER A 158 -1.65 24.09 9.55
C SER A 158 -0.26 24.44 10.05
N ASP A 159 0.41 25.41 9.40
CA ASP A 159 1.76 25.84 9.79
C ASP A 159 1.74 26.52 11.16
N HIS A 160 0.74 27.36 11.43
CA HIS A 160 0.56 27.99 12.74
C HIS A 160 0.37 26.97 13.87
N PHE A 161 -0.43 25.93 13.65
CA PHE A 161 -0.61 24.87 14.64
C PHE A 161 0.65 24.02 14.81
N GLN A 162 1.38 23.71 13.74
CA GLN A 162 2.65 22.99 13.81
C GLN A 162 3.71 23.79 14.57
N ASP A 163 3.88 25.05 14.25
CA ASP A 163 4.82 25.95 14.95
C ASP A 163 4.48 26.08 16.44
N GLY A 164 3.19 26.16 16.77
CA GLY A 164 2.71 26.15 18.15
C GLY A 164 3.05 24.84 18.90
N GLN A 165 2.93 23.71 18.23
CA GLN A 165 3.31 22.42 18.81
C GLN A 165 4.82 22.32 19.05
N TYR A 166 5.64 22.68 18.06
CA TYR A 166 7.11 22.64 18.18
C TYR A 166 7.66 23.61 19.20
N SER A 167 6.95 24.72 19.43
CA SER A 167 7.30 25.74 20.42
C SER A 167 6.79 25.41 21.83
N ALA A 168 5.97 24.38 22.00
CA ALA A 168 5.42 24.00 23.29
C ALA A 168 6.53 23.52 24.25
N PRO A 169 6.53 23.95 25.51
CA PRO A 169 7.60 23.60 26.48
C PRO A 169 7.82 22.10 26.67
N ASN A 170 6.80 21.30 26.44
CA ASN A 170 6.84 19.84 26.61
C ASN A 170 7.31 19.10 25.37
N TYR A 171 7.43 19.75 24.21
CA TYR A 171 7.81 19.06 22.96
C TYR A 171 9.22 18.49 23.01
N ALA A 172 10.15 19.24 23.61
CA ALA A 172 11.55 18.83 23.79
C ALA A 172 11.72 17.57 24.66
N GLN A 173 10.73 17.21 25.48
CA GLN A 173 10.76 15.99 26.32
C GLN A 173 10.51 14.72 25.54
N PHE A 174 9.91 14.81 24.32
CA PHE A 174 9.58 13.66 23.47
C PHE A 174 10.58 13.44 22.32
N THR A 175 11.57 14.33 22.17
CA THR A 175 12.53 14.30 21.03
C THR A 175 13.95 13.94 21.43
N ASN A 176 14.21 13.63 22.71
CA ASN A 176 15.50 13.15 23.23
C ASN A 176 15.50 11.63 23.43
#